data_8b25c9d61fdca0b3c115d73407eac4fa
#
_entry.id   8b25c9d61fdca0b3c115d73407eac4fa
#
_cell.length_a   1.000
_cell.length_b   1.000
_cell.length_c   1.000
_cell.angle_alpha   90.00
_cell.angle_beta   90.00
_cell.angle_gamma   90.00
#
_symmetry.space_group_name_H-M   'P 1'
#
loop_
_entity.id
_entity.type
_entity.pdbx_description
1 polymer ?
#
loop_
_entity_poly.entity_id
_entity_poly.type
_entity_poly.pdbx_seq_one_letter_code
_entity_poly.pdbx_strand_id
1 'polypeptide(L)'
;MASTDLTASSEWWRGLNAAFAARGPADPGARRLVAEHLRWYPRADAALLGRAYSVAEYLHREQRRKSGEPYITHPLAVAMILAEMGLDTATLVAALLHDTVEDTPFSLPHLGAEFGPEVAVMVDGVTKVDKVEYGEAAKGETIRKMVLGAREDLRVLLIKLADRLHNLRTLQFQPPHKRIRISEETRHLLIPLAERLGVYRIKRELEDLCFAYLEPEAHEAARARVEKVRYEGEELGGVHTVRRNLRDALSEFRVRADVEVRDRHLYSVHTSGFGERIAPLDTVRFLVVVRQESDAYLALGAVHRRWQPQRSRFRDFIAVPKFNLYKALHTSVHTGSGPMQVIICDTHSQLVSDLGIVAEIRRWTGRDGRLTRERTNDPDWLTRLLGWQDQADAQELLRGMRTDLVGSITVVTTDGRVLTLPEHSTPVDAAYALGPEVGNRFSAAMIAGRFVPPSHALRDGDTVQVITKAFPGPDEAWLESAKTGEARMGVTTWHRERRREEDEEAGRSLLAGIIGRGPLIDAEASGEMTGVARAAGHIDLEDLYVALGRGDGEIGPGWVADRLRGHRA
;
A
#
# COMPACT_ATOMS: atom_id res chain seq x y z
N MET A 1 1.47 26.53 34.36
CA MET A 1 2.46 26.25 35.43
C MET A 1 3.59 25.45 34.84
N ALA A 2 4.82 25.95 35.03
CA ALA A 2 6.13 25.36 34.77
C ALA A 2 6.43 24.97 33.30
N SER A 3 6.86 25.95 32.53
CA SER A 3 7.82 25.82 31.43
C SER A 3 9.13 25.28 32.05
N THR A 4 9.33 23.98 32.02
CA THR A 4 10.59 23.35 32.41
C THR A 4 11.55 23.53 31.24
N ASP A 5 12.54 24.32 31.44
CA ASP A 5 13.60 24.80 30.57
C ASP A 5 14.30 23.61 29.84
N LEU A 6 14.15 23.53 28.52
CA LEU A 6 14.71 22.48 27.64
C LEU A 6 16.24 22.55 27.54
N THR A 7 16.89 23.57 28.13
CA THR A 7 18.36 23.71 28.17
C THR A 7 19.02 22.78 29.22
N ALA A 8 18.33 22.43 30.31
CA ALA A 8 18.79 21.41 31.25
C ALA A 8 18.75 19.98 30.68
N SER A 9 18.01 19.77 29.58
CA SER A 9 17.84 18.48 28.95
C SER A 9 19.09 18.01 28.20
N SER A 10 19.94 18.90 27.68
CA SER A 10 21.09 18.53 26.83
C SER A 10 22.25 17.89 27.59
N GLU A 11 22.47 18.27 28.86
CA GLU A 11 23.52 17.68 29.71
C GLU A 11 23.07 16.34 30.28
N TRP A 12 21.83 16.24 30.67
CA TRP A 12 21.21 15.02 31.13
C TRP A 12 21.19 13.94 30.03
N TRP A 13 20.84 14.30 28.80
CA TRP A 13 20.90 13.42 27.64
C TRP A 13 22.32 12.95 27.32
N ARG A 14 23.32 13.84 27.40
CA ARG A 14 24.72 13.48 27.20
C ARG A 14 25.21 12.48 28.25
N GLY A 15 24.80 12.64 29.51
CA GLY A 15 25.10 11.69 30.58
C GLY A 15 24.44 10.32 30.35
N LEU A 16 23.18 10.31 29.92
CA LEU A 16 22.42 9.09 29.60
C LEU A 16 23.04 8.34 28.41
N ASN A 17 23.34 9.04 27.32
CA ASN A 17 23.97 8.48 26.13
C ASN A 17 25.37 7.88 26.41
N ALA A 18 26.17 8.53 27.25
CA ALA A 18 27.47 8.01 27.67
C ALA A 18 27.33 6.72 28.50
N ALA A 19 26.31 6.65 29.36
CA ALA A 19 26.02 5.45 30.16
C ALA A 19 25.49 4.28 29.31
N PHE A 20 24.73 4.55 28.26
CA PHE A 20 24.20 3.54 27.34
C PHE A 20 25.21 3.07 26.29
N ALA A 21 26.10 3.96 25.82
CA ALA A 21 27.16 3.61 24.87
C ALA A 21 28.19 2.64 25.46
N ALA A 22 28.35 2.65 26.79
CA ALA A 22 29.31 1.78 27.50
C ALA A 22 28.77 0.38 27.83
N ARG A 23 27.46 0.18 27.78
CA ARG A 23 26.82 -1.11 28.14
C ARG A 23 25.93 -1.54 27.01
N GLY A 24 26.31 -2.43 26.16
CA GLY A 24 25.38 -3.01 25.18
C GLY A 24 24.03 -3.39 25.82
N PRO A 25 22.97 -3.65 25.03
CA PRO A 25 21.62 -3.87 25.57
C PRO A 25 21.62 -5.00 26.60
N ALA A 26 21.27 -4.67 27.84
CA ALA A 26 21.19 -5.65 28.94
C ALA A 26 19.99 -6.58 28.74
N ASP A 27 18.94 -6.09 28.09
CA ASP A 27 17.70 -6.81 27.85
C ASP A 27 17.89 -7.97 26.84
N PRO A 28 17.39 -9.18 27.15
CA PRO A 28 17.49 -10.35 26.27
C PRO A 28 16.78 -10.14 24.92
N GLY A 29 15.64 -9.43 24.89
CA GLY A 29 14.89 -9.13 23.67
C GLY A 29 15.65 -8.18 22.76
N ALA A 30 16.26 -7.13 23.31
CA ALA A 30 17.11 -6.21 22.57
C ALA A 30 18.36 -6.90 21.99
N ARG A 31 18.98 -7.82 22.75
CA ARG A 31 20.08 -8.66 22.22
C ARG A 31 19.64 -9.55 21.07
N ARG A 32 18.43 -10.13 21.16
CA ARG A 32 17.85 -10.93 20.08
C ARG A 32 17.59 -10.09 18.82
N LEU A 33 17.07 -8.87 18.97
CA LEU A 33 16.87 -7.93 17.86
C LEU A 33 18.21 -7.64 17.15
N VAL A 34 19.24 -7.29 17.91
CA VAL A 34 20.59 -7.04 17.36
C VAL A 34 21.13 -8.28 16.65
N ALA A 35 21.01 -9.45 17.27
CA ALA A 35 21.49 -10.71 16.69
C ALA A 35 20.76 -11.03 15.36
N GLU A 36 19.43 -10.85 15.32
CA GLU A 36 18.64 -11.07 14.09
C GLU A 36 19.05 -10.09 12.99
N HIS A 37 19.23 -8.81 13.32
CA HIS A 37 19.67 -7.81 12.36
C HIS A 37 21.08 -8.09 11.81
N LEU A 38 22.03 -8.50 12.64
CA LEU A 38 23.39 -8.85 12.23
C LEU A 38 23.47 -10.09 11.34
N ARG A 39 22.47 -10.97 11.35
CA ARG A 39 22.37 -12.08 10.37
C ARG A 39 22.24 -11.59 8.94
N TRP A 40 21.52 -10.50 8.75
CA TRP A 40 21.33 -9.87 7.44
C TRP A 40 22.46 -8.90 7.09
N TYR A 41 22.89 -8.12 8.08
CA TYR A 41 23.85 -7.03 7.94
C TYR A 41 24.99 -7.16 8.95
N PRO A 42 25.98 -8.01 8.67
CA PRO A 42 27.05 -8.34 9.63
C PRO A 42 27.94 -7.15 10.05
N ARG A 43 27.88 -6.02 9.33
CA ARG A 43 28.64 -4.80 9.61
C ARG A 43 27.76 -3.65 10.11
N ALA A 44 26.48 -3.93 10.43
CA ALA A 44 25.57 -2.91 10.94
C ALA A 44 26.00 -2.38 12.30
N ASP A 45 25.60 -1.14 12.58
CA ASP A 45 25.86 -0.48 13.87
C ASP A 45 24.93 -1.05 14.96
N ALA A 46 25.39 -2.11 15.60
CA ALA A 46 24.67 -2.73 16.72
C ALA A 46 24.52 -1.80 17.92
N ALA A 47 25.48 -0.86 18.12
CA ALA A 47 25.43 0.10 19.22
C ALA A 47 24.30 1.12 19.03
N LEU A 48 24.03 1.52 17.78
CA LEU A 48 22.92 2.41 17.45
C LEU A 48 21.57 1.78 17.81
N LEU A 49 21.35 0.50 17.46
CA LEU A 49 20.13 -0.23 17.84
C LEU A 49 19.99 -0.38 19.36
N GLY A 50 21.08 -0.71 20.05
CA GLY A 50 21.10 -0.81 21.50
C GLY A 50 20.76 0.53 22.18
N ARG A 51 21.29 1.64 21.65
CA ARG A 51 21.00 2.99 22.13
C ARG A 51 19.53 3.37 21.90
N ALA A 52 18.98 3.10 20.69
CA ALA A 52 17.59 3.36 20.40
C ALA A 52 16.63 2.61 21.34
N TYR A 53 16.91 1.33 21.58
CA TYR A 53 16.16 0.53 22.55
C TYR A 53 16.20 1.15 23.96
N SER A 54 17.39 1.50 24.46
CA SER A 54 17.54 2.04 25.81
C SER A 54 16.86 3.39 25.99
N VAL A 55 16.87 4.23 24.95
CA VAL A 55 16.14 5.51 24.93
C VAL A 55 14.63 5.27 24.95
N ALA A 56 14.12 4.38 24.12
CA ALA A 56 12.69 4.03 24.11
C ALA A 56 12.24 3.43 25.45
N GLU A 57 13.02 2.50 26.01
CA GLU A 57 12.75 1.89 27.32
C GLU A 57 12.68 2.92 28.43
N TYR A 58 13.64 3.84 28.47
CA TYR A 58 13.66 4.91 29.47
C TYR A 58 12.47 5.85 29.35
N LEU A 59 12.13 6.27 28.12
CA LEU A 59 11.02 7.20 27.88
C LEU A 59 9.66 6.58 28.26
N HIS A 60 9.50 5.28 28.03
CA HIS A 60 8.26 4.57 28.33
C HIS A 60 8.27 3.82 29.68
N ARG A 61 9.27 4.00 30.56
CA ARG A 61 9.47 3.23 31.80
C ARG A 61 8.27 3.22 32.76
N GLU A 62 7.47 4.29 32.74
CA GLU A 62 6.28 4.43 33.60
C GLU A 62 4.99 3.95 32.92
N GLN A 63 5.08 3.62 31.63
CA GLN A 63 3.93 3.20 30.84
C GLN A 63 3.82 1.68 30.80
N ARG A 64 2.57 1.20 30.78
CA ARG A 64 2.26 -0.22 30.65
C ARG A 64 1.21 -0.44 29.56
N ARG A 65 1.33 -1.57 28.89
CA ARG A 65 0.34 -2.08 27.95
C ARG A 65 -0.92 -2.53 28.71
N LYS A 66 -2.05 -2.68 28.02
CA LYS A 66 -3.28 -3.25 28.61
C LYS A 66 -3.13 -4.70 29.04
N SER A 67 -2.12 -5.41 28.54
CA SER A 67 -1.71 -6.74 29.00
C SER A 67 -1.03 -6.71 30.36
N GLY A 68 -0.63 -5.53 30.88
CA GLY A 68 0.15 -5.34 32.09
C GLY A 68 1.66 -5.33 31.87
N GLU A 69 2.15 -5.68 30.69
CA GLU A 69 3.58 -5.67 30.33
C GLU A 69 4.15 -4.24 30.24
N PRO A 70 5.47 -4.05 30.43
CA PRO A 70 6.14 -2.79 30.16
C PRO A 70 5.89 -2.34 28.72
N TYR A 71 5.68 -1.04 28.47
CA TYR A 71 5.34 -0.53 27.13
C TYR A 71 6.39 -0.85 26.08
N ILE A 72 7.69 -0.87 26.46
CA ILE A 72 8.83 -1.17 25.58
C ILE A 72 8.70 -2.50 24.81
N THR A 73 7.92 -3.45 25.33
CA THR A 73 7.67 -4.74 24.66
C THR A 73 7.02 -4.57 23.30
N HIS A 74 6.23 -3.49 23.12
CA HIS A 74 5.58 -3.19 21.86
C HIS A 74 6.56 -2.71 20.77
N PRO A 75 7.28 -1.59 20.91
CA PRO A 75 8.21 -1.14 19.88
C PRO A 75 9.32 -2.16 19.62
N LEU A 76 9.74 -2.93 20.63
CA LEU A 76 10.66 -4.04 20.44
C LEU A 76 10.07 -5.13 19.53
N ALA A 77 8.81 -5.52 19.72
CA ALA A 77 8.15 -6.52 18.89
C ALA A 77 7.95 -6.01 17.45
N VAL A 78 7.60 -4.73 17.29
CA VAL A 78 7.49 -4.09 15.94
C VAL A 78 8.85 -4.12 15.23
N ALA A 79 9.92 -3.71 15.91
CA ALA A 79 11.27 -3.76 15.37
C ALA A 79 11.71 -5.20 15.03
N MET A 80 11.33 -6.20 15.86
CA MET A 80 11.63 -7.61 15.62
C MET A 80 10.92 -8.14 14.35
N ILE A 81 9.66 -7.82 14.13
CA ILE A 81 8.92 -8.18 12.90
C ILE A 81 9.68 -7.67 11.66
N LEU A 82 10.15 -6.42 11.71
CA LEU A 82 10.88 -5.79 10.61
C LEU A 82 12.30 -6.38 10.45
N ALA A 83 12.99 -6.70 11.56
CA ALA A 83 14.31 -7.34 11.55
C ALA A 83 14.27 -8.74 10.94
N GLU A 84 13.26 -9.53 11.26
CA GLU A 84 13.03 -10.87 10.68
C GLU A 84 12.77 -10.81 9.16
N MET A 85 12.27 -9.68 8.67
CA MET A 85 12.10 -9.41 7.24
C MET A 85 13.37 -8.86 6.60
N GLY A 86 14.38 -8.50 7.37
CA GLY A 86 15.67 -7.99 6.91
C GLY A 86 15.63 -6.52 6.49
N LEU A 87 14.90 -5.67 7.22
CA LEU A 87 14.93 -4.22 7.00
C LEU A 87 16.24 -3.60 7.51
N ASP A 88 16.55 -2.42 6.99
CA ASP A 88 17.77 -1.66 7.29
C ASP A 88 17.79 -1.11 8.73
N THR A 89 18.97 -0.67 9.18
CA THR A 89 19.20 -0.19 10.55
C THR A 89 18.33 1.01 10.89
N ALA A 90 18.20 2.00 9.99
CA ALA A 90 17.42 3.21 10.25
C ALA A 90 15.93 2.89 10.45
N THR A 91 15.39 1.94 9.68
CA THR A 91 14.01 1.45 9.84
C THR A 91 13.79 0.82 11.21
N LEU A 92 14.73 0.00 11.69
CA LEU A 92 14.59 -0.64 13.00
C LEU A 92 14.71 0.37 14.15
N VAL A 93 15.58 1.37 14.01
CA VAL A 93 15.71 2.48 14.96
C VAL A 93 14.41 3.29 14.99
N ALA A 94 13.85 3.63 13.83
CA ALA A 94 12.57 4.32 13.75
C ALA A 94 11.42 3.50 14.36
N ALA A 95 11.41 2.19 14.16
CA ALA A 95 10.42 1.29 14.77
C ALA A 95 10.54 1.20 16.29
N LEU A 96 11.75 1.28 16.85
CA LEU A 96 11.94 1.35 18.31
C LEU A 96 11.46 2.67 18.90
N LEU A 97 11.52 3.75 18.13
CA LEU A 97 11.25 5.11 18.59
C LEU A 97 9.90 5.68 18.13
N HIS A 98 9.08 4.92 17.38
CA HIS A 98 7.92 5.45 16.66
C HIS A 98 6.87 6.12 17.57
N ASP A 99 6.65 5.59 18.78
CA ASP A 99 5.69 6.14 19.75
C ASP A 99 6.31 7.20 20.68
N THR A 100 7.64 7.37 20.68
CA THR A 100 8.32 8.24 21.66
C THR A 100 7.97 9.71 21.50
N VAL A 101 7.76 10.18 20.26
CA VAL A 101 7.40 11.60 19.98
C VAL A 101 5.94 11.88 20.30
N GLU A 102 5.06 10.88 20.22
CA GLU A 102 3.63 11.02 20.48
C GLU A 102 3.31 10.88 21.97
N ASP A 103 3.87 9.86 22.61
CA ASP A 103 3.50 9.44 23.96
C ASP A 103 4.41 10.00 25.06
N THR A 104 5.48 10.73 24.71
CA THR A 104 6.45 11.27 25.67
C THR A 104 6.86 12.71 25.32
N PRO A 105 7.52 13.44 26.25
CA PRO A 105 8.03 14.78 25.97
C PRO A 105 9.21 14.84 24.98
N PHE A 106 9.63 13.72 24.39
CA PHE A 106 10.75 13.64 23.46
C PHE A 106 10.37 14.27 22.11
N SER A 107 11.04 15.35 21.72
CA SER A 107 10.67 16.08 20.52
C SER A 107 11.35 15.56 19.25
N LEU A 108 10.69 15.73 18.10
CA LEU A 108 11.22 15.35 16.79
C LEU A 108 12.59 15.98 16.45
N PRO A 109 12.87 17.27 16.77
CA PRO A 109 14.20 17.85 16.59
C PRO A 109 15.28 17.14 17.43
N HIS A 110 14.99 16.75 18.67
CA HIS A 110 15.93 15.99 19.49
C HIS A 110 16.18 14.60 18.93
N LEU A 111 15.13 13.91 18.48
CA LEU A 111 15.25 12.61 17.83
C LEU A 111 16.14 12.70 16.60
N GLY A 112 15.95 13.72 15.75
CA GLY A 112 16.76 13.93 14.56
C GLY A 112 18.23 14.25 14.86
N ALA A 113 18.51 15.00 15.93
CA ALA A 113 19.86 15.29 16.37
C ALA A 113 20.60 14.03 16.88
N GLU A 114 19.90 13.11 17.56
CA GLU A 114 20.47 11.92 18.18
C GLU A 114 20.58 10.70 17.25
N PHE A 115 19.57 10.50 16.40
CA PHE A 115 19.44 9.31 15.55
C PHE A 115 19.51 9.60 14.04
N GLY A 116 19.62 10.86 13.67
CA GLY A 116 19.73 11.31 12.29
C GLY A 116 18.39 11.72 11.66
N PRO A 117 18.46 12.54 10.60
CA PRO A 117 17.28 13.10 9.94
C PRO A 117 16.42 12.02 9.27
N GLU A 118 17.02 10.95 8.75
CA GLU A 118 16.32 9.83 8.12
C GLU A 118 15.37 9.12 9.10
N VAL A 119 15.81 8.87 10.33
CA VAL A 119 14.97 8.29 11.40
C VAL A 119 13.86 9.27 11.79
N ALA A 120 14.16 10.56 11.90
CA ALA A 120 13.18 11.59 12.25
C ALA A 120 12.05 11.68 11.22
N VAL A 121 12.36 11.63 9.92
CA VAL A 121 11.37 11.62 8.83
C VAL A 121 10.44 10.41 8.95
N MET A 122 10.99 9.22 9.21
CA MET A 122 10.17 8.02 9.36
C MET A 122 9.26 8.08 10.59
N VAL A 123 9.77 8.53 11.74
CA VAL A 123 8.97 8.66 12.98
C VAL A 123 7.88 9.70 12.82
N ASP A 124 8.18 10.88 12.24
CA ASP A 124 7.18 11.91 11.94
C ASP A 124 6.08 11.39 11.01
N GLY A 125 6.48 10.63 9.96
CA GLY A 125 5.55 10.00 9.04
C GLY A 125 4.59 9.02 9.73
N VAL A 126 5.08 8.17 10.62
CA VAL A 126 4.26 7.22 11.41
C VAL A 126 3.30 7.98 12.32
N THR A 127 3.78 8.97 13.07
CA THR A 127 2.97 9.81 13.99
C THR A 127 1.85 10.56 13.26
N LYS A 128 2.13 11.11 12.07
CA LYS A 128 1.12 11.80 11.25
C LYS A 128 -0.02 10.88 10.81
N VAL A 129 0.30 9.61 10.56
CA VAL A 129 -0.69 8.58 10.21
C VAL A 129 -1.60 8.25 11.40
N ASP A 130 -1.09 8.26 12.63
CA ASP A 130 -1.84 7.88 13.84
C ASP A 130 -2.82 8.95 14.34
N LYS A 131 -2.56 10.23 14.10
CA LYS A 131 -3.40 11.37 14.54
C LYS A 131 -4.73 11.55 13.83
N VAL A 132 -5.30 10.52 13.24
CA VAL A 132 -6.58 10.59 12.53
C VAL A 132 -7.71 10.17 13.45
N GLU A 133 -8.65 11.09 13.74
CA GLU A 133 -9.89 10.76 14.45
C GLU A 133 -10.81 9.89 13.58
N TYR A 134 -11.48 8.91 14.20
CA TYR A 134 -12.20 7.84 13.54
C TYR A 134 -13.64 8.20 13.15
N GLY A 135 -13.98 7.99 11.88
CA GLY A 135 -15.32 8.15 11.30
C GLY A 135 -15.29 7.74 9.82
N GLU A 136 -16.42 7.68 9.12
CA GLU A 136 -16.42 7.31 7.70
C GLU A 136 -15.68 8.34 6.82
N ALA A 137 -15.78 9.62 7.14
CA ALA A 137 -14.97 10.68 6.52
C ALA A 137 -13.47 10.58 6.89
N ALA A 138 -13.16 10.03 8.08
CA ALA A 138 -11.79 9.88 8.56
C ALA A 138 -11.03 8.72 7.89
N LYS A 139 -11.71 7.69 7.36
CA LYS A 139 -11.04 6.59 6.64
C LYS A 139 -10.22 7.10 5.47
N GLY A 140 -10.74 8.10 4.79
CA GLY A 140 -10.08 8.73 3.68
C GLY A 140 -8.90 9.59 4.04
N GLU A 141 -9.04 10.37 5.08
CA GLU A 141 -7.96 11.20 5.59
C GLU A 141 -6.80 10.33 6.12
N THR A 142 -7.10 9.17 6.73
CA THR A 142 -6.08 8.19 7.15
C THR A 142 -5.26 7.70 5.97
N ILE A 143 -5.91 7.34 4.87
CA ILE A 143 -5.22 6.88 3.66
C ILE A 143 -4.39 8.01 3.06
N ARG A 144 -4.96 9.20 2.95
CA ARG A 144 -4.26 10.36 2.44
C ARG A 144 -2.98 10.63 3.24
N LYS A 145 -3.04 10.58 4.58
CA LYS A 145 -1.86 10.75 5.44
C LYS A 145 -0.87 9.59 5.31
N MET A 146 -1.35 8.34 5.20
CA MET A 146 -0.47 7.19 4.91
C MET A 146 0.28 7.37 3.60
N VAL A 147 -0.41 7.83 2.57
CA VAL A 147 0.20 8.05 1.26
C VAL A 147 1.15 9.25 1.29
N LEU A 148 0.83 10.33 2.01
CA LEU A 148 1.73 11.46 2.24
C LEU A 148 3.01 11.04 2.99
N GLY A 149 2.88 10.25 4.06
CA GLY A 149 4.03 9.67 4.76
C GLY A 149 4.88 8.78 3.86
N ALA A 150 4.25 7.98 3.00
CA ALA A 150 4.94 7.14 2.01
C ALA A 150 5.69 7.93 0.94
N ARG A 151 5.24 9.14 0.62
CA ARG A 151 5.94 10.05 -0.32
C ARG A 151 7.29 10.47 0.22
N GLU A 152 7.38 10.71 1.52
CA GLU A 152 8.63 11.06 2.19
C GLU A 152 9.51 9.82 2.37
N ASP A 153 8.92 8.73 2.86
CA ASP A 153 9.60 7.44 3.00
C ASP A 153 8.61 6.25 3.02
N LEU A 154 8.75 5.35 2.04
CA LEU A 154 7.93 4.14 1.93
C LEU A 154 8.01 3.23 3.18
N ARG A 155 9.13 3.27 3.90
CA ARG A 155 9.36 2.47 5.11
C ARG A 155 8.40 2.84 6.24
N VAL A 156 7.82 4.04 6.23
CA VAL A 156 6.73 4.46 7.13
C VAL A 156 5.56 3.48 7.07
N LEU A 157 5.17 3.05 5.85
CA LEU A 157 4.08 2.07 5.68
C LEU A 157 4.45 0.69 6.22
N LEU A 158 5.71 0.28 6.09
CA LEU A 158 6.20 -1.00 6.62
C LEU A 158 6.21 -1.01 8.14
N ILE A 159 6.65 0.09 8.77
CA ILE A 159 6.58 0.26 10.23
C ILE A 159 5.12 0.20 10.68
N LYS A 160 4.22 0.91 9.99
CA LYS A 160 2.79 0.91 10.33
C LYS A 160 2.11 -0.44 10.18
N LEU A 161 2.48 -1.22 9.15
CA LEU A 161 1.99 -2.59 8.98
C LEU A 161 2.49 -3.52 10.09
N ALA A 162 3.76 -3.38 10.51
CA ALA A 162 4.34 -4.17 11.60
C ALA A 162 3.73 -3.78 12.97
N ASP A 163 3.51 -2.48 13.22
CA ASP A 163 2.78 -1.97 14.39
C ASP A 163 1.37 -2.57 14.46
N ARG A 164 0.59 -2.47 13.39
CA ARG A 164 -0.76 -3.02 13.34
C ARG A 164 -0.77 -4.53 13.54
N LEU A 165 0.19 -5.25 12.97
CA LEU A 165 0.32 -6.69 13.16
C LEU A 165 0.54 -7.03 14.65
N HIS A 166 1.45 -6.32 15.33
CA HIS A 166 1.67 -6.53 16.76
C HIS A 166 0.43 -6.15 17.59
N ASN A 167 -0.25 -5.06 17.24
CA ASN A 167 -1.49 -4.65 17.90
C ASN A 167 -2.61 -5.70 17.75
N LEU A 168 -2.73 -6.36 16.59
CA LEU A 168 -3.69 -7.46 16.40
C LEU A 168 -3.30 -8.72 17.18
N ARG A 169 -2.02 -9.05 17.28
CA ARG A 169 -1.52 -10.17 18.10
C ARG A 169 -1.86 -10.03 19.59
N THR A 170 -2.03 -8.79 20.06
CA THR A 170 -2.36 -8.47 21.46
C THR A 170 -3.79 -7.94 21.64
N LEU A 171 -4.64 -8.09 20.62
CA LEU A 171 -5.96 -7.48 20.57
C LEU A 171 -6.94 -8.08 21.60
N GLN A 172 -6.69 -9.29 22.11
CA GLN A 172 -7.51 -9.95 23.15
C GLN A 172 -7.62 -9.13 24.45
N PHE A 173 -6.67 -8.25 24.72
CA PHE A 173 -6.69 -7.37 25.90
C PHE A 173 -7.54 -6.11 25.72
N GLN A 174 -8.11 -5.89 24.53
CA GLN A 174 -9.00 -4.77 24.23
C GLN A 174 -10.48 -5.15 24.45
N PRO A 175 -11.35 -4.16 24.76
CA PRO A 175 -12.80 -4.40 24.83
C PRO A 175 -13.38 -4.91 23.50
N PRO A 176 -14.46 -5.73 23.51
CA PRO A 176 -15.01 -6.37 22.31
C PRO A 176 -15.29 -5.39 21.15
N HIS A 177 -15.93 -4.24 21.43
CA HIS A 177 -16.25 -3.24 20.41
C HIS A 177 -15.00 -2.66 19.73
N LYS A 178 -13.89 -2.50 20.47
CA LYS A 178 -12.61 -2.06 19.91
C LYS A 178 -11.95 -3.14 19.08
N ARG A 179 -12.09 -4.43 19.47
CA ARG A 179 -11.55 -5.55 18.68
C ARG A 179 -12.18 -5.57 17.29
N ILE A 180 -13.51 -5.48 17.22
CA ILE A 180 -14.26 -5.47 15.94
C ILE A 180 -13.81 -4.27 15.11
N ARG A 181 -13.85 -3.05 15.66
CA ARG A 181 -13.49 -1.84 14.93
C ARG A 181 -12.06 -1.90 14.36
N ILE A 182 -11.06 -2.27 15.17
CA ILE A 182 -9.66 -2.36 14.74
C ILE A 182 -9.49 -3.43 13.65
N SER A 183 -10.19 -4.55 13.77
CA SER A 183 -10.16 -5.62 12.75
C SER A 183 -10.81 -5.20 11.44
N GLU A 184 -11.94 -4.48 11.49
CA GLU A 184 -12.59 -3.92 10.29
C GLU A 184 -11.71 -2.88 9.59
N GLU A 185 -11.12 -1.95 10.34
CA GLU A 185 -10.15 -0.98 9.80
C GLU A 185 -8.98 -1.68 9.11
N THR A 186 -8.41 -2.68 9.78
CA THR A 186 -7.28 -3.44 9.22
C THR A 186 -7.69 -4.18 7.94
N ARG A 187 -8.86 -4.84 7.95
CA ARG A 187 -9.40 -5.58 6.80
C ARG A 187 -9.63 -4.67 5.59
N HIS A 188 -10.09 -3.46 5.83
CA HIS A 188 -10.47 -2.54 4.75
C HIS A 188 -9.35 -1.63 4.27
N LEU A 189 -8.35 -1.32 5.11
CA LEU A 189 -7.29 -0.37 4.78
C LEU A 189 -5.91 -1.02 4.66
N LEU A 190 -5.49 -1.74 5.69
CA LEU A 190 -4.10 -2.18 5.80
C LEU A 190 -3.81 -3.51 5.09
N ILE A 191 -4.78 -4.41 5.04
CA ILE A 191 -4.64 -5.66 4.26
C ILE A 191 -4.50 -5.36 2.75
N PRO A 192 -5.35 -4.51 2.12
CA PRO A 192 -5.14 -4.07 0.74
C PRO A 192 -3.79 -3.37 0.53
N LEU A 193 -3.36 -2.54 1.48
CA LEU A 193 -2.05 -1.88 1.41
C LEU A 193 -0.90 -2.91 1.46
N ALA A 194 -0.94 -3.86 2.40
CA ALA A 194 0.06 -4.93 2.49
C ALA A 194 0.14 -5.77 1.21
N GLU A 195 -1.01 -6.04 0.58
CA GLU A 195 -1.08 -6.72 -0.70
C GLU A 195 -0.44 -5.90 -1.83
N ARG A 196 -0.71 -4.59 -1.86
CA ARG A 196 -0.14 -3.69 -2.85
C ARG A 196 1.38 -3.55 -2.71
N LEU A 197 1.89 -3.52 -1.49
CA LEU A 197 3.31 -3.56 -1.19
C LEU A 197 3.93 -4.96 -1.42
N GLY A 198 3.11 -5.97 -1.69
CA GLY A 198 3.53 -7.35 -1.86
C GLY A 198 4.02 -8.02 -0.58
N VAL A 199 3.78 -7.43 0.60
CA VAL A 199 4.27 -7.94 1.89
C VAL A 199 3.34 -9.06 2.38
N TYR A 200 3.34 -10.17 1.64
CA TYR A 200 2.40 -11.27 1.87
C TYR A 200 2.60 -11.97 3.21
N ARG A 201 3.80 -11.92 3.80
CA ARG A 201 4.07 -12.45 5.14
C ARG A 201 3.21 -11.75 6.19
N ILE A 202 3.17 -10.42 6.17
CA ILE A 202 2.32 -9.62 7.08
C ILE A 202 0.85 -9.77 6.70
N LYS A 203 0.52 -9.65 5.39
CA LYS A 203 -0.84 -9.73 4.89
C LYS A 203 -1.57 -10.99 5.39
N ARG A 204 -0.97 -12.16 5.22
CA ARG A 204 -1.59 -13.44 5.59
C ARG A 204 -1.94 -13.51 7.08
N GLU A 205 -1.05 -13.02 7.93
CA GLU A 205 -1.27 -13.02 9.37
C GLU A 205 -2.34 -11.99 9.78
N LEU A 206 -2.33 -10.79 9.16
CA LEU A 206 -3.40 -9.81 9.37
C LEU A 206 -4.77 -10.36 8.96
N GLU A 207 -4.86 -11.09 7.83
CA GLU A 207 -6.09 -11.73 7.36
C GLU A 207 -6.61 -12.76 8.36
N ASP A 208 -5.76 -13.68 8.84
CA ASP A 208 -6.15 -14.72 9.79
C ASP A 208 -6.55 -14.13 11.15
N LEU A 209 -5.82 -13.13 11.67
CA LEU A 209 -6.16 -12.46 12.90
C LEU A 209 -7.48 -11.68 12.81
N CYS A 210 -7.70 -10.94 11.72
CA CYS A 210 -8.97 -10.25 11.48
C CYS A 210 -10.13 -11.24 11.33
N PHE A 211 -9.93 -12.36 10.65
CA PHE A 211 -10.92 -13.42 10.47
C PHE A 211 -11.37 -13.99 11.82
N ALA A 212 -10.42 -14.26 12.72
CA ALA A 212 -10.71 -14.77 14.06
C ALA A 212 -11.60 -13.82 14.91
N TYR A 213 -11.44 -12.49 14.74
CA TYR A 213 -12.24 -11.51 15.50
C TYR A 213 -13.55 -11.12 14.82
N LEU A 214 -13.60 -11.07 13.50
CA LEU A 214 -14.78 -10.63 12.76
C LEU A 214 -15.79 -11.77 12.52
N GLU A 215 -15.29 -12.98 12.33
CA GLU A 215 -16.09 -14.16 11.95
C GLU A 215 -15.65 -15.37 12.79
N PRO A 216 -15.76 -15.33 14.15
CA PRO A 216 -15.17 -16.33 15.04
C PRO A 216 -15.71 -17.75 14.83
N GLU A 217 -16.99 -17.89 14.55
CA GLU A 217 -17.60 -19.20 14.27
C GLU A 217 -17.08 -19.81 12.96
N ALA A 218 -17.01 -19.00 11.90
CA ALA A 218 -16.49 -19.42 10.61
C ALA A 218 -14.98 -19.74 10.68
N HIS A 219 -14.23 -18.96 11.46
CA HIS A 219 -12.80 -19.19 11.72
C HIS A 219 -12.58 -20.54 12.41
N GLU A 220 -13.33 -20.83 13.51
CA GLU A 220 -13.20 -22.09 14.24
C GLU A 220 -13.60 -23.29 13.37
N ALA A 221 -14.70 -23.16 12.61
CA ALA A 221 -15.14 -24.18 11.67
C ALA A 221 -14.10 -24.44 10.57
N ALA A 222 -13.48 -23.38 10.04
CA ALA A 222 -12.40 -23.51 9.04
C ALA A 222 -11.15 -24.18 9.65
N ARG A 223 -10.77 -23.81 10.87
CA ARG A 223 -9.64 -24.39 11.59
C ARG A 223 -9.82 -25.89 11.83
N ALA A 224 -10.94 -26.26 12.44
CA ALA A 224 -11.25 -27.67 12.73
C ALA A 224 -11.26 -28.52 11.45
N ARG A 225 -11.80 -27.96 10.35
CA ARG A 225 -11.85 -28.63 9.04
C ARG A 225 -10.48 -28.83 8.44
N VAL A 226 -9.61 -27.81 8.45
CA VAL A 226 -8.23 -27.89 7.95
C VAL A 226 -7.41 -28.87 8.78
N GLU A 227 -7.52 -28.86 10.11
CA GLU A 227 -6.82 -29.78 11.01
C GLU A 227 -7.23 -31.22 10.74
N LYS A 228 -8.53 -31.49 10.61
CA LYS A 228 -9.05 -32.83 10.28
C LYS A 228 -8.48 -33.34 8.95
N VAL A 229 -8.55 -32.55 7.91
CA VAL A 229 -8.11 -32.92 6.56
C VAL A 229 -6.58 -33.10 6.50
N ARG A 230 -5.80 -32.34 7.25
CA ARG A 230 -4.36 -32.50 7.34
C ARG A 230 -4.00 -33.82 8.03
N TYR A 231 -4.67 -34.14 9.15
CA TYR A 231 -4.45 -35.41 9.84
C TYR A 231 -4.76 -36.61 8.94
N GLU A 232 -5.92 -36.63 8.28
CA GLU A 232 -6.28 -37.68 7.32
C GLU A 232 -5.30 -37.73 6.13
N GLY A 233 -4.80 -36.59 5.66
CA GLY A 233 -3.85 -36.49 4.56
C GLY A 233 -2.45 -36.99 4.91
N GLU A 234 -2.01 -36.81 6.15
CA GLU A 234 -0.75 -37.37 6.64
C GLU A 234 -0.78 -38.90 6.75
N GLU A 235 -1.87 -39.44 7.26
CA GLU A 235 -2.06 -40.90 7.34
C GLU A 235 -2.04 -41.56 5.95
N LEU A 236 -2.62 -40.91 4.95
CA LEU A 236 -2.64 -41.41 3.55
C LEU A 236 -1.36 -41.07 2.77
N GLY A 237 -0.42 -40.30 3.35
CA GLY A 237 0.84 -39.90 2.71
C GLY A 237 0.67 -39.02 1.46
N GLY A 238 -0.53 -38.45 1.24
CA GLY A 238 -0.93 -37.82 -0.01
C GLY A 238 -0.03 -36.64 -0.42
N VAL A 239 0.22 -35.68 0.47
CA VAL A 239 1.05 -34.50 0.20
C VAL A 239 2.51 -34.90 -0.03
N HIS A 240 3.06 -35.80 0.79
CA HIS A 240 4.44 -36.27 0.67
C HIS A 240 4.67 -37.06 -0.63
N THR A 241 3.70 -37.88 -1.02
CA THR A 241 3.76 -38.64 -2.27
C THR A 241 3.71 -37.70 -3.47
N VAL A 242 2.82 -36.71 -3.47
CA VAL A 242 2.71 -35.72 -4.54
C VAL A 242 4.01 -34.90 -4.65
N ARG A 243 4.59 -34.46 -3.51
CA ARG A 243 5.87 -33.75 -3.49
C ARG A 243 7.01 -34.57 -4.09
N ARG A 244 7.09 -35.89 -3.77
CA ARG A 244 8.09 -36.79 -4.33
C ARG A 244 7.89 -36.92 -5.83
N ASN A 245 6.67 -37.24 -6.29
CA ASN A 245 6.36 -37.36 -7.72
C ASN A 245 6.66 -36.07 -8.51
N LEU A 246 6.49 -34.89 -7.88
CA LEU A 246 6.85 -33.61 -8.47
C LEU A 246 8.37 -33.48 -8.64
N ARG A 247 9.15 -33.85 -7.63
CA ARG A 247 10.62 -33.88 -7.72
C ARG A 247 11.11 -34.85 -8.79
N ASP A 248 10.49 -36.04 -8.89
CA ASP A 248 10.83 -37.05 -9.90
C ASP A 248 10.55 -36.50 -11.31
N ALA A 249 9.40 -35.88 -11.54
CA ALA A 249 9.05 -35.25 -12.81
C ALA A 249 10.05 -34.13 -13.21
N LEU A 250 10.47 -33.29 -12.28
CA LEU A 250 11.47 -32.25 -12.52
C LEU A 250 12.84 -32.85 -12.86
N SER A 251 13.22 -33.92 -12.15
CA SER A 251 14.49 -34.64 -12.37
C SER A 251 14.55 -35.29 -13.73
N GLU A 252 13.47 -35.92 -14.22
CA GLU A 252 13.36 -36.50 -15.58
C GLU A 252 13.66 -35.46 -16.68
N PHE A 253 13.27 -34.21 -16.45
CA PHE A 253 13.52 -33.05 -17.33
C PHE A 253 14.86 -32.36 -17.07
N ARG A 254 15.66 -32.87 -16.14
CA ARG A 254 16.95 -32.29 -15.71
C ARG A 254 16.81 -30.87 -15.16
N VAL A 255 15.64 -30.51 -14.64
CA VAL A 255 15.40 -29.21 -13.97
C VAL A 255 15.87 -29.28 -12.53
N ARG A 256 16.84 -28.43 -12.18
CA ARG A 256 17.32 -28.28 -10.80
C ARG A 256 16.41 -27.29 -10.08
N ALA A 257 15.59 -27.78 -9.19
CA ALA A 257 14.65 -26.97 -8.42
C ALA A 257 14.51 -27.48 -6.99
N ASP A 258 14.25 -26.56 -6.07
CA ASP A 258 13.77 -26.89 -4.74
C ASP A 258 12.25 -26.96 -4.75
N VAL A 259 11.70 -27.99 -4.09
CA VAL A 259 10.24 -28.19 -3.99
C VAL A 259 9.83 -28.02 -2.53
N GLU A 260 9.16 -26.93 -2.24
CA GLU A 260 8.58 -26.61 -0.94
C GLU A 260 7.08 -26.88 -0.93
N VAL A 261 6.56 -27.31 0.22
CA VAL A 261 5.13 -27.36 0.47
C VAL A 261 4.80 -26.21 1.42
N ARG A 262 3.91 -25.34 0.99
CA ARG A 262 3.50 -24.15 1.76
C ARG A 262 2.04 -24.29 2.18
N ASP A 263 1.80 -24.19 3.45
CA ASP A 263 0.46 -24.15 3.99
C ASP A 263 -0.28 -22.90 3.52
N ARG A 264 -1.54 -23.07 3.18
CA ARG A 264 -2.44 -21.94 2.98
C ARG A 264 -2.94 -21.48 4.35
N HIS A 265 -3.02 -20.17 4.54
CA HIS A 265 -3.58 -19.58 5.75
C HIS A 265 -5.11 -19.73 5.76
N LEU A 266 -5.71 -19.75 6.96
CA LEU A 266 -7.11 -20.13 7.17
C LEU A 266 -8.10 -19.28 6.36
N TYR A 267 -7.93 -17.97 6.35
CA TYR A 267 -8.77 -17.06 5.57
C TYR A 267 -8.73 -17.38 4.07
N SER A 268 -7.54 -17.67 3.53
CA SER A 268 -7.40 -18.07 2.12
C SER A 268 -8.08 -19.40 1.80
N VAL A 269 -8.11 -20.35 2.72
CA VAL A 269 -8.85 -21.60 2.54
C VAL A 269 -10.36 -21.33 2.60
N HIS A 270 -10.82 -20.55 3.58
CA HIS A 270 -12.21 -20.18 3.75
C HIS A 270 -12.79 -19.50 2.50
N THR A 271 -12.08 -18.50 1.95
CA THR A 271 -12.54 -17.71 0.80
C THR A 271 -12.41 -18.41 -0.55
N SER A 272 -11.72 -19.54 -0.63
CA SER A 272 -11.47 -20.27 -1.89
C SER A 272 -12.66 -21.01 -2.49
N GLY A 273 -13.81 -21.00 -1.83
CA GLY A 273 -15.05 -21.59 -2.34
C GLY A 273 -15.06 -23.14 -2.40
N PHE A 274 -14.16 -23.81 -1.65
CA PHE A 274 -14.15 -25.28 -1.58
C PHE A 274 -15.36 -25.87 -0.86
N GLY A 275 -16.21 -25.04 -0.27
CA GLY A 275 -17.39 -25.44 0.46
C GLY A 275 -17.08 -26.39 1.64
N GLU A 276 -17.92 -27.39 1.84
CA GLU A 276 -17.73 -28.39 2.91
C GLU A 276 -16.71 -29.49 2.55
N ARG A 277 -16.36 -29.65 1.27
CA ARG A 277 -15.45 -30.71 0.79
C ARG A 277 -14.07 -30.12 0.47
N ILE A 278 -13.22 -30.08 1.48
CA ILE A 278 -11.81 -29.70 1.34
C ILE A 278 -10.97 -30.98 1.26
N ALA A 279 -10.10 -31.10 0.26
CA ALA A 279 -9.11 -32.16 0.16
C ALA A 279 -7.76 -31.75 0.76
N PRO A 280 -6.87 -32.68 1.16
CA PRO A 280 -5.54 -32.33 1.69
C PRO A 280 -4.73 -31.39 0.80
N LEU A 281 -4.78 -31.57 -0.53
CA LEU A 281 -4.08 -30.73 -1.49
C LEU A 281 -4.65 -29.30 -1.59
N ASP A 282 -5.89 -29.08 -1.15
CA ASP A 282 -6.50 -27.73 -1.12
C ASP A 282 -5.96 -26.87 0.03
N THR A 283 -5.36 -27.49 1.06
CA THR A 283 -4.78 -26.80 2.22
C THR A 283 -3.34 -26.36 2.01
N VAL A 284 -2.72 -26.78 0.90
CA VAL A 284 -1.30 -26.50 0.60
C VAL A 284 -1.13 -25.94 -0.82
N ARG A 285 0.04 -25.38 -1.07
CA ARG A 285 0.54 -25.03 -2.40
C ARG A 285 1.94 -25.60 -2.54
N PHE A 286 2.27 -26.11 -3.71
CA PHE A 286 3.62 -26.56 -4.05
C PHE A 286 4.37 -25.41 -4.70
N LEU A 287 5.48 -25.01 -4.10
CA LEU A 287 6.37 -24.01 -4.65
C LEU A 287 7.59 -24.70 -5.24
N VAL A 288 7.82 -24.48 -6.52
CA VAL A 288 9.00 -24.96 -7.26
C VAL A 288 9.91 -23.77 -7.49
N VAL A 289 11.07 -23.78 -6.84
CA VAL A 289 12.05 -22.70 -6.92
C VAL A 289 13.20 -23.14 -7.81
N VAL A 290 13.32 -22.49 -8.96
CA VAL A 290 14.39 -22.73 -9.94
C VAL A 290 15.51 -21.71 -9.79
N ARG A 291 16.65 -21.95 -10.46
CA ARG A 291 17.79 -21.03 -10.39
C ARG A 291 17.65 -19.83 -11.30
N GLN A 292 17.08 -20.03 -12.48
CA GLN A 292 16.93 -18.99 -13.50
C GLN A 292 15.48 -18.96 -14.00
N GLU A 293 15.03 -17.79 -14.43
CA GLU A 293 13.67 -17.59 -14.94
C GLU A 293 13.32 -18.51 -16.12
N SER A 294 14.27 -18.77 -17.02
CA SER A 294 14.11 -19.72 -18.13
C SER A 294 13.78 -21.14 -17.68
N ASP A 295 14.35 -21.58 -16.55
CA ASP A 295 14.10 -22.92 -16.01
C ASP A 295 12.67 -23.07 -15.48
N ALA A 296 11.97 -21.97 -15.20
CA ALA A 296 10.57 -22.00 -14.77
C ALA A 296 9.65 -22.57 -15.87
N TYR A 297 9.89 -22.22 -17.11
CA TYR A 297 9.12 -22.77 -18.24
C TYR A 297 9.45 -24.25 -18.52
N LEU A 298 10.70 -24.67 -18.29
CA LEU A 298 11.08 -26.09 -18.34
C LEU A 298 10.39 -26.89 -17.23
N ALA A 299 10.36 -26.32 -16.01
CA ALA A 299 9.64 -26.92 -14.88
C ALA A 299 8.14 -27.03 -15.16
N LEU A 300 7.52 -25.99 -15.76
CA LEU A 300 6.13 -26.03 -16.19
C LEU A 300 5.88 -27.18 -17.18
N GLY A 301 6.76 -27.32 -18.17
CA GLY A 301 6.71 -28.43 -19.15
C GLY A 301 6.77 -29.80 -18.49
N ALA A 302 7.66 -29.98 -17.49
CA ALA A 302 7.77 -31.21 -16.71
C ALA A 302 6.47 -31.54 -15.95
N VAL A 303 5.89 -30.50 -15.28
CA VAL A 303 4.62 -30.64 -14.55
C VAL A 303 3.47 -30.99 -15.47
N HIS A 304 3.31 -30.29 -16.60
CA HIS A 304 2.21 -30.53 -17.55
C HIS A 304 2.34 -31.84 -18.34
N ARG A 305 3.56 -32.34 -18.50
CA ARG A 305 3.75 -33.68 -19.10
C ARG A 305 3.34 -34.77 -18.13
N ARG A 306 3.53 -34.59 -16.83
CA ARG A 306 3.20 -35.58 -15.81
C ARG A 306 1.73 -35.59 -15.43
N TRP A 307 1.09 -34.40 -15.40
CA TRP A 307 -0.30 -34.21 -14.99
C TRP A 307 -1.05 -33.30 -15.95
N GLN A 308 -2.32 -33.56 -16.13
CA GLN A 308 -3.18 -32.75 -17.00
C GLN A 308 -3.49 -31.39 -16.33
N PRO A 309 -3.17 -30.26 -17.00
CA PRO A 309 -3.45 -28.93 -16.44
C PRO A 309 -4.92 -28.52 -16.54
N GLN A 310 -5.37 -27.77 -15.56
CA GLN A 310 -6.63 -27.04 -15.59
C GLN A 310 -6.42 -25.71 -16.34
N ARG A 311 -6.82 -25.65 -17.61
CA ARG A 311 -6.54 -24.52 -18.51
C ARG A 311 -7.01 -23.16 -17.97
N SER A 312 -8.16 -23.12 -17.30
CA SER A 312 -8.72 -21.89 -16.71
C SER A 312 -7.92 -21.36 -15.49
N ARG A 313 -7.04 -22.17 -14.93
CA ARG A 313 -6.25 -21.84 -13.72
C ARG A 313 -4.75 -21.65 -13.99
N PHE A 314 -4.37 -21.56 -15.26
CA PHE A 314 -3.01 -21.20 -15.62
C PHE A 314 -2.87 -19.66 -15.66
N ARG A 315 -1.80 -19.13 -15.08
CA ARG A 315 -1.43 -17.72 -15.14
C ARG A 315 0.08 -17.58 -15.28
N ASP A 316 0.51 -16.78 -16.22
CA ASP A 316 1.91 -16.44 -16.46
C ASP A 316 2.21 -15.02 -15.96
N PHE A 317 2.66 -14.94 -14.72
CA PHE A 317 3.11 -13.67 -14.13
C PHE A 317 4.62 -13.43 -14.36
N ILE A 318 5.31 -14.26 -15.12
CA ILE A 318 6.67 -13.98 -15.59
C ILE A 318 6.59 -13.09 -16.83
N ALA A 319 5.80 -13.51 -17.81
CA ALA A 319 5.59 -12.73 -19.03
C ALA A 319 4.82 -11.43 -18.76
N VAL A 320 3.85 -11.47 -17.84
CA VAL A 320 3.06 -10.29 -17.42
C VAL A 320 3.12 -10.16 -15.91
N PRO A 321 4.17 -9.51 -15.35
CA PRO A 321 4.34 -9.35 -13.91
C PRO A 321 3.19 -8.56 -13.30
N LYS A 322 2.84 -8.89 -12.05
CA LYS A 322 1.89 -8.07 -11.30
C LYS A 322 2.52 -6.71 -10.97
N PHE A 323 1.68 -5.71 -10.75
CA PHE A 323 2.10 -4.34 -10.42
C PHE A 323 3.04 -4.27 -9.19
N ASN A 324 2.97 -5.25 -8.26
CA ASN A 324 3.80 -5.37 -7.06
C ASN A 324 5.10 -6.17 -7.29
N LEU A 325 5.59 -6.23 -8.51
CA LEU A 325 6.81 -6.92 -8.94
C LEU A 325 6.75 -8.46 -8.82
N TYR A 326 5.58 -9.01 -8.47
CA TYR A 326 5.40 -10.45 -8.34
C TYR A 326 5.55 -11.15 -9.70
N LYS A 327 6.45 -12.13 -9.75
CA LYS A 327 6.71 -12.98 -10.92
C LYS A 327 6.64 -14.45 -10.54
N ALA A 328 5.78 -15.22 -11.18
CA ALA A 328 5.71 -16.66 -11.07
C ALA A 328 4.80 -17.26 -12.15
N LEU A 329 4.98 -18.54 -12.47
CA LEU A 329 3.97 -19.31 -13.19
C LEU A 329 3.04 -19.98 -12.18
N HIS A 330 1.75 -19.80 -12.35
CA HIS A 330 0.75 -20.52 -11.57
C HIS A 330 0.07 -21.56 -12.45
N THR A 331 0.02 -22.78 -11.98
CA THR A 331 -0.75 -23.83 -12.64
C THR A 331 -1.47 -24.69 -11.61
N SER A 332 -2.61 -25.22 -12.00
CA SER A 332 -3.32 -26.24 -11.25
C SER A 332 -3.43 -27.48 -12.14
N VAL A 333 -3.09 -28.63 -11.60
CA VAL A 333 -3.08 -29.89 -12.34
C VAL A 333 -3.89 -30.96 -11.61
N HIS A 334 -4.45 -31.90 -12.34
CA HIS A 334 -5.18 -33.03 -11.77
C HIS A 334 -4.21 -34.16 -11.38
N THR A 335 -4.21 -34.49 -10.08
CA THR A 335 -3.52 -35.68 -9.57
C THR A 335 -4.52 -36.78 -9.19
N GLY A 336 -4.04 -38.00 -8.91
CA GLY A 336 -4.91 -39.06 -8.37
C GLY A 336 -5.51 -38.74 -7.01
N SER A 337 -4.92 -37.75 -6.26
CA SER A 337 -5.38 -37.32 -4.92
C SER A 337 -6.14 -35.99 -4.95
N GLY A 338 -6.47 -35.48 -6.13
CA GLY A 338 -7.18 -34.20 -6.29
C GLY A 338 -6.38 -33.14 -7.05
N PRO A 339 -6.91 -31.91 -7.13
CA PRO A 339 -6.24 -30.82 -7.80
C PRO A 339 -5.03 -30.33 -7.00
N MET A 340 -3.86 -30.24 -7.66
CA MET A 340 -2.62 -29.73 -7.10
C MET A 340 -2.33 -28.34 -7.64
N GLN A 341 -2.14 -27.36 -6.76
CA GLN A 341 -1.70 -26.02 -7.12
C GLN A 341 -0.16 -25.95 -7.08
N VAL A 342 0.44 -25.56 -8.19
CA VAL A 342 1.90 -25.40 -8.33
C VAL A 342 2.21 -23.95 -8.70
N ILE A 343 3.13 -23.35 -7.94
CA ILE A 343 3.70 -22.04 -8.20
C ILE A 343 5.17 -22.29 -8.57
N ILE A 344 5.61 -21.75 -9.69
CA ILE A 344 6.99 -21.91 -10.18
C ILE A 344 7.62 -20.54 -10.32
N CYS A 345 8.75 -20.30 -9.67
CA CYS A 345 9.47 -19.04 -9.73
C CYS A 345 10.99 -19.27 -9.54
N ASP A 346 11.78 -18.26 -9.86
CA ASP A 346 13.20 -18.25 -9.50
C ASP A 346 13.43 -17.80 -8.06
N THR A 347 14.67 -17.91 -7.57
CA THR A 347 15.04 -17.57 -6.19
C THR A 347 14.77 -16.10 -5.84
N HIS A 348 14.97 -15.17 -6.77
CA HIS A 348 14.70 -13.74 -6.53
C HIS A 348 13.19 -13.48 -6.45
N SER A 349 12.44 -14.03 -7.40
CA SER A 349 10.98 -13.93 -7.45
C SER A 349 10.31 -14.58 -6.24
N GLN A 350 10.90 -15.66 -5.68
CA GLN A 350 10.46 -16.23 -4.41
C GLN A 350 10.56 -15.20 -3.28
N LEU A 351 11.68 -14.50 -3.18
CA LEU A 351 11.90 -13.49 -2.16
C LEU A 351 10.90 -12.33 -2.29
N VAL A 352 10.70 -11.85 -3.53
CA VAL A 352 9.68 -10.82 -3.84
C VAL A 352 8.27 -11.34 -3.53
N SER A 353 7.99 -12.61 -3.78
CA SER A 353 6.68 -13.23 -3.45
C SER A 353 6.37 -13.21 -1.95
N ASP A 354 7.37 -13.32 -1.10
CA ASP A 354 7.19 -13.38 0.35
C ASP A 354 7.24 -11.99 1.01
N LEU A 355 8.13 -11.13 0.54
CA LEU A 355 8.51 -9.87 1.16
C LEU A 355 8.11 -8.63 0.35
N GLY A 356 7.71 -8.78 -0.92
CA GLY A 356 7.34 -7.65 -1.78
C GLY A 356 8.45 -6.62 -1.89
N ILE A 357 8.09 -5.35 -1.66
CA ILE A 357 9.02 -4.21 -1.72
C ILE A 357 10.20 -4.34 -0.75
N VAL A 358 10.05 -5.08 0.35
CA VAL A 358 11.14 -5.31 1.30
C VAL A 358 12.30 -6.07 0.64
N ALA A 359 12.02 -6.94 -0.33
CA ALA A 359 13.06 -7.64 -1.10
C ALA A 359 13.94 -6.65 -1.89
N GLU A 360 13.35 -5.60 -2.45
CA GLU A 360 14.07 -4.55 -3.14
C GLU A 360 14.84 -3.65 -2.17
N ILE A 361 14.23 -3.24 -1.05
CA ILE A 361 14.91 -2.48 0.01
C ILE A 361 16.16 -3.25 0.47
N ARG A 362 16.05 -4.55 0.72
CA ARG A 362 17.21 -5.40 1.09
C ARG A 362 18.30 -5.40 0.03
N ARG A 363 17.94 -5.44 -1.24
CA ARG A 363 18.90 -5.39 -2.37
C ARG A 363 19.64 -4.06 -2.42
N TRP A 364 19.00 -2.97 -2.00
CA TRP A 364 19.59 -1.63 -1.94
C TRP A 364 20.35 -1.36 -0.64
N THR A 365 20.23 -2.24 0.35
CA THR A 365 20.90 -2.10 1.65
C THR A 365 22.28 -2.75 1.62
N GLY A 366 23.30 -2.00 2.03
CA GLY A 366 24.68 -2.48 2.15
C GLY A 366 24.88 -3.42 3.32
N ARG A 367 26.04 -4.08 3.40
CA ARG A 367 26.40 -4.99 4.50
C ARG A 367 26.47 -4.31 5.87
N ASP A 368 26.55 -2.98 5.88
CA ASP A 368 26.54 -2.11 7.05
C ASP A 368 25.11 -1.73 7.50
N GLY A 369 24.08 -2.27 6.84
CA GLY A 369 22.69 -2.01 7.15
C GLY A 369 22.20 -0.61 6.74
N ARG A 370 22.92 0.08 5.86
CA ARG A 370 22.54 1.39 5.31
C ARG A 370 22.03 1.26 3.89
N LEU A 371 21.01 2.03 3.55
CA LEU A 371 20.55 2.15 2.16
C LEU A 371 21.62 2.86 1.32
N THR A 372 22.05 2.20 0.24
CA THR A 372 23.15 2.67 -0.63
C THR A 372 22.66 3.36 -1.90
N ARG A 373 21.36 3.36 -2.16
CA ARG A 373 20.79 3.91 -3.39
C ARG A 373 19.87 5.09 -3.06
N GLU A 374 20.14 6.23 -3.69
CA GLU A 374 19.19 7.34 -3.71
C GLU A 374 17.88 6.90 -4.41
N ARG A 375 16.75 7.43 -3.95
CA ARG A 375 15.37 7.07 -4.34
C ARG A 375 15.00 7.28 -5.83
N THR A 376 15.96 7.46 -6.72
CA THR A 376 15.75 7.85 -8.12
C THR A 376 15.02 6.84 -9.00
N ASN A 377 14.67 5.64 -8.47
CA ASN A 377 13.89 4.64 -9.20
C ASN A 377 12.77 4.09 -8.30
N ASP A 378 11.86 4.95 -7.87
CA ASP A 378 10.61 4.48 -7.29
C ASP A 378 9.88 3.62 -8.33
N PRO A 379 9.34 2.45 -7.93
CA PRO A 379 8.55 1.63 -8.84
C PRO A 379 7.43 2.46 -9.47
N ASP A 380 7.20 2.33 -10.78
CA ASP A 380 6.17 3.09 -11.51
C ASP A 380 4.79 3.09 -10.83
N TRP A 381 4.48 2.00 -10.12
CA TRP A 381 3.23 1.89 -9.37
C TRP A 381 3.22 2.78 -8.12
N LEU A 382 4.37 2.99 -7.47
CA LEU A 382 4.46 3.90 -6.32
C LEU A 382 4.29 5.34 -6.78
N THR A 383 4.94 5.72 -7.88
CA THR A 383 4.75 7.03 -8.51
C THR A 383 3.29 7.25 -8.90
N ARG A 384 2.60 6.23 -9.43
CA ARG A 384 1.17 6.26 -9.71
C ARG A 384 0.33 6.37 -8.43
N LEU A 385 0.64 5.60 -7.40
CA LEU A 385 -0.03 5.68 -6.10
C LEU A 385 0.14 7.08 -5.49
N LEU A 386 1.33 7.64 -5.59
CA LEU A 386 1.65 8.98 -5.09
C LEU A 386 0.99 10.09 -5.94
N GLY A 387 0.88 9.91 -7.25
CA GLY A 387 0.19 10.84 -8.16
C GLY A 387 -1.32 10.95 -7.92
N TRP A 388 -1.93 9.96 -7.31
CA TRP A 388 -3.36 10.00 -6.96
C TRP A 388 -3.69 10.87 -5.75
N GLN A 389 -2.69 11.28 -4.96
CA GLN A 389 -2.89 12.03 -3.71
C GLN A 389 -3.46 13.42 -3.90
N ASP A 390 -3.03 14.10 -4.95
CA ASP A 390 -3.37 15.51 -5.15
C ASP A 390 -4.80 15.69 -5.71
N GLN A 391 -5.43 14.59 -6.12
CA GLN A 391 -6.61 14.64 -6.96
C GLN A 391 -7.80 13.77 -6.51
N ALA A 392 -7.62 12.71 -5.72
CA ALA A 392 -8.66 11.74 -5.42
C ALA A 392 -9.32 11.94 -4.05
N ASP A 393 -10.65 11.77 -4.02
CA ASP A 393 -11.38 11.49 -2.78
C ASP A 393 -10.87 10.14 -2.21
N ALA A 394 -10.82 10.10 -0.92
CA ALA A 394 -10.36 8.96 -0.14
C ALA A 394 -11.13 7.65 -0.39
N GLN A 395 -12.43 7.72 -0.69
CA GLN A 395 -13.21 6.55 -1.07
C GLN A 395 -12.83 6.05 -2.46
N GLU A 396 -12.46 6.94 -3.37
CA GLU A 396 -11.99 6.58 -4.71
C GLU A 396 -10.60 5.95 -4.68
N LEU A 397 -9.70 6.47 -3.82
CA LEU A 397 -8.40 5.87 -3.56
C LEU A 397 -8.54 4.42 -3.06
N LEU A 398 -9.43 4.17 -2.09
CA LEU A 398 -9.75 2.83 -1.59
C LEU A 398 -10.32 1.90 -2.66
N ARG A 399 -11.22 2.41 -3.50
CA ARG A 399 -11.81 1.62 -4.58
C ARG A 399 -10.75 1.27 -5.63
N GLY A 400 -9.92 2.23 -6.04
CA GLY A 400 -8.81 2.00 -6.95
C GLY A 400 -7.82 0.97 -6.41
N MET A 401 -7.44 1.08 -5.12
CA MET A 401 -6.58 0.09 -4.46
C MET A 401 -7.17 -1.33 -4.49
N ARG A 402 -8.47 -1.48 -4.32
CA ARG A 402 -9.15 -2.80 -4.37
C ARG A 402 -9.25 -3.35 -5.78
N THR A 403 -9.51 -2.50 -6.77
CA THR A 403 -9.68 -2.92 -8.16
C THR A 403 -8.37 -3.43 -8.76
N ASP A 404 -7.25 -2.79 -8.45
CA ASP A 404 -5.93 -3.20 -8.92
C ASP A 404 -5.45 -4.53 -8.30
N LEU A 405 -6.16 -5.05 -7.28
CA LEU A 405 -5.85 -6.33 -6.60
C LEU A 405 -6.57 -7.53 -7.22
N VAL A 406 -7.57 -7.30 -8.06
CA VAL A 406 -8.25 -8.35 -8.82
C VAL A 406 -7.30 -8.86 -9.91
N GLY A 407 -7.48 -10.09 -10.37
CA GLY A 407 -6.68 -10.65 -11.47
C GLY A 407 -6.57 -9.67 -12.65
N SER A 408 -5.51 -9.79 -13.44
CA SER A 408 -5.30 -8.93 -14.60
C SER A 408 -5.70 -9.65 -15.89
N ILE A 409 -6.20 -8.87 -16.85
CA ILE A 409 -6.44 -9.26 -18.23
C ILE A 409 -5.45 -8.52 -19.15
N THR A 410 -5.11 -9.16 -20.24
CA THR A 410 -4.31 -8.54 -21.31
C THR A 410 -5.23 -8.20 -22.47
N VAL A 411 -5.28 -6.93 -22.86
CA VAL A 411 -6.03 -6.44 -24.01
C VAL A 411 -5.06 -5.85 -25.01
N VAL A 412 -5.32 -6.04 -26.29
CA VAL A 412 -4.49 -5.49 -27.37
C VAL A 412 -5.28 -4.40 -28.09
N THR A 413 -4.68 -3.25 -28.29
CA THR A 413 -5.31 -2.21 -29.12
C THR A 413 -5.09 -2.48 -30.60
N THR A 414 -5.93 -1.92 -31.46
CA THR A 414 -5.81 -2.12 -32.93
C THR A 414 -4.51 -1.56 -33.51
N ASP A 415 -3.82 -0.65 -32.82
CA ASP A 415 -2.48 -0.15 -33.16
C ASP A 415 -1.34 -1.03 -32.58
N GLY A 416 -1.68 -2.18 -31.97
CA GLY A 416 -0.72 -3.18 -31.49
C GLY A 416 -0.17 -2.95 -30.10
N ARG A 417 -0.66 -1.97 -29.35
CA ARG A 417 -0.25 -1.79 -27.93
C ARG A 417 -0.89 -2.85 -27.06
N VAL A 418 -0.11 -3.39 -26.16
CA VAL A 418 -0.56 -4.36 -25.16
C VAL A 418 -0.87 -3.63 -23.86
N LEU A 419 -2.11 -3.73 -23.38
CA LEU A 419 -2.56 -3.15 -22.13
C LEU A 419 -2.79 -4.26 -21.10
N THR A 420 -2.24 -4.12 -19.92
CA THR A 420 -2.55 -4.97 -18.76
C THR A 420 -3.52 -4.22 -17.86
N LEU A 421 -4.73 -4.73 -17.75
CA LEU A 421 -5.82 -4.10 -17.00
C LEU A 421 -6.32 -5.06 -15.91
N PRO A 422 -6.89 -4.56 -14.80
CA PRO A 422 -7.61 -5.41 -13.85
C PRO A 422 -8.73 -6.22 -14.50
N GLU A 423 -9.04 -7.41 -13.97
CA GLU A 423 -10.23 -8.16 -14.39
C GLU A 423 -11.49 -7.28 -14.24
N HIS A 424 -12.43 -7.43 -15.15
CA HIS A 424 -13.66 -6.63 -15.24
C HIS A 424 -13.47 -5.17 -15.71
N SER A 425 -12.26 -4.77 -16.10
CA SER A 425 -12.04 -3.47 -16.74
C SER A 425 -12.90 -3.29 -17.99
N THR A 426 -13.15 -2.04 -18.31
CA THR A 426 -14.05 -1.62 -19.39
C THR A 426 -13.29 -0.87 -20.50
N PRO A 427 -13.91 -0.56 -21.63
CA PRO A 427 -13.31 0.29 -22.65
C PRO A 427 -12.90 1.68 -22.16
N VAL A 428 -13.58 2.22 -21.14
CA VAL A 428 -13.18 3.47 -20.48
C VAL A 428 -11.82 3.30 -19.81
N ASP A 429 -11.64 2.20 -19.07
CA ASP A 429 -10.36 1.87 -18.42
C ASP A 429 -9.24 1.72 -19.45
N ALA A 430 -9.51 1.04 -20.56
CA ALA A 430 -8.54 0.89 -21.65
C ALA A 430 -8.16 2.23 -22.30
N ALA A 431 -9.11 3.15 -22.43
CA ALA A 431 -8.84 4.48 -22.98
C ALA A 431 -7.94 5.31 -22.07
N TYR A 432 -8.16 5.29 -20.74
CA TYR A 432 -7.31 6.00 -19.77
C TYR A 432 -5.94 5.35 -19.62
N ALA A 433 -5.84 4.02 -19.72
CA ALA A 433 -4.56 3.31 -19.75
C ALA A 433 -3.68 3.67 -20.96
N LEU A 434 -4.27 4.22 -22.02
CA LEU A 434 -3.54 4.79 -23.17
C LEU A 434 -3.06 6.22 -22.93
N GLY A 435 -3.50 6.83 -21.85
CA GLY A 435 -3.15 8.17 -21.40
C GLY A 435 -4.38 9.05 -21.15
N PRO A 436 -4.27 10.06 -20.24
CA PRO A 436 -5.39 10.93 -19.86
C PRO A 436 -6.01 11.66 -21.06
N GLU A 437 -5.20 12.08 -22.05
CA GLU A 437 -5.70 12.74 -23.25
C GLU A 437 -6.62 11.84 -24.07
N VAL A 438 -6.27 10.55 -24.20
CA VAL A 438 -7.08 9.56 -24.91
C VAL A 438 -8.36 9.28 -24.12
N GLY A 439 -8.23 9.10 -22.80
CA GLY A 439 -9.36 8.86 -21.89
C GLY A 439 -10.36 10.02 -21.92
N ASN A 440 -9.91 11.27 -21.76
CA ASN A 440 -10.75 12.45 -21.79
C ASN A 440 -11.46 12.66 -23.15
N ARG A 441 -10.92 12.12 -24.23
CA ARG A 441 -11.48 12.18 -25.57
C ARG A 441 -12.20 10.91 -26.01
N PHE A 442 -12.28 9.90 -25.15
CA PHE A 442 -13.01 8.68 -25.44
C PHE A 442 -14.43 8.98 -25.92
N SER A 443 -14.90 8.24 -26.89
CA SER A 443 -16.25 8.38 -27.45
C SER A 443 -16.97 7.06 -27.57
N ALA A 444 -16.25 6.04 -28.07
CA ALA A 444 -16.78 4.70 -28.27
C ALA A 444 -15.66 3.68 -28.31
N ALA A 445 -16.00 2.41 -28.25
CA ALA A 445 -15.06 1.33 -28.50
C ALA A 445 -15.66 0.25 -29.39
N MET A 446 -14.76 -0.45 -30.10
CA MET A 446 -15.13 -1.63 -30.87
C MET A 446 -14.28 -2.82 -30.42
N ILE A 447 -14.92 -3.99 -30.30
CA ILE A 447 -14.27 -5.27 -30.07
C ILE A 447 -14.69 -6.21 -31.18
N ALA A 448 -13.72 -6.85 -31.83
CA ALA A 448 -13.96 -7.72 -32.99
C ALA A 448 -14.86 -7.06 -34.07
N GLY A 449 -14.65 -5.77 -34.33
CA GLY A 449 -15.40 -5.02 -35.35
C GLY A 449 -16.84 -4.62 -34.95
N ARG A 450 -17.23 -4.79 -33.67
CA ARG A 450 -18.58 -4.41 -33.18
C ARG A 450 -18.46 -3.35 -32.10
N PHE A 451 -19.34 -2.35 -32.16
CA PHE A 451 -19.46 -1.35 -31.10
C PHE A 451 -19.90 -2.02 -29.79
N VAL A 452 -19.25 -1.63 -28.71
CA VAL A 452 -19.58 -2.07 -27.35
C VAL A 452 -19.86 -0.86 -26.46
N PRO A 453 -20.76 -1.00 -25.47
CA PRO A 453 -21.04 0.11 -24.55
C PRO A 453 -19.81 0.38 -23.65
N PRO A 454 -19.68 1.60 -23.08
CA PRO A 454 -18.61 1.96 -22.14
C PRO A 454 -18.51 1.03 -20.92
N SER A 455 -19.61 0.41 -20.52
CA SER A 455 -19.71 -0.54 -19.39
C SER A 455 -19.38 -2.00 -19.75
N HIS A 456 -19.02 -2.30 -21.00
CA HIS A 456 -18.71 -3.66 -21.43
C HIS A 456 -17.49 -4.20 -20.68
N ALA A 457 -17.62 -5.36 -20.04
CA ALA A 457 -16.48 -6.00 -19.38
C ALA A 457 -15.54 -6.62 -20.41
N LEU A 458 -14.30 -6.12 -20.46
CA LEU A 458 -13.24 -6.63 -21.31
C LEU A 458 -12.79 -8.02 -20.85
N ARG A 459 -12.33 -8.83 -21.78
CA ARG A 459 -11.83 -10.20 -21.54
C ARG A 459 -10.37 -10.30 -21.93
N ASP A 460 -9.69 -11.25 -21.32
CA ASP A 460 -8.31 -11.56 -21.67
C ASP A 460 -8.19 -11.94 -23.15
N GLY A 461 -7.27 -11.29 -23.87
CA GLY A 461 -7.06 -11.46 -25.32
C GLY A 461 -7.98 -10.62 -26.22
N ASP A 462 -8.85 -9.78 -25.69
CA ASP A 462 -9.68 -8.88 -26.52
C ASP A 462 -8.81 -7.90 -27.32
N THR A 463 -9.20 -7.66 -28.57
CA THR A 463 -8.64 -6.58 -29.39
C THR A 463 -9.60 -5.40 -29.38
N VAL A 464 -9.17 -4.31 -28.75
CA VAL A 464 -9.99 -3.12 -28.54
C VAL A 464 -9.55 -1.99 -29.47
N GLN A 465 -10.49 -1.44 -30.20
CA GLN A 465 -10.34 -0.17 -30.90
C GLN A 465 -10.98 0.95 -30.06
N VAL A 466 -10.15 1.84 -29.54
CA VAL A 466 -10.59 3.04 -28.84
C VAL A 466 -10.85 4.15 -29.85
N ILE A 467 -12.04 4.71 -29.82
CA ILE A 467 -12.47 5.80 -30.74
C ILE A 467 -12.56 7.08 -29.91
N THR A 468 -11.88 8.14 -30.38
CA THR A 468 -11.82 9.42 -29.70
C THR A 468 -12.57 10.49 -30.47
N LYS A 469 -13.13 11.47 -29.74
CA LYS A 469 -13.75 12.69 -30.30
C LYS A 469 -12.77 13.86 -30.37
N ALA A 470 -13.06 14.86 -31.16
CA ALA A 470 -12.17 16.02 -31.38
C ALA A 470 -11.98 16.85 -30.11
N PHE A 471 -13.03 17.04 -29.34
CA PHE A 471 -12.98 17.83 -28.09
C PHE A 471 -13.02 16.92 -26.86
N PRO A 472 -12.22 17.22 -25.84
CA PRO A 472 -12.28 16.48 -24.58
C PRO A 472 -13.62 16.72 -23.88
N GLY A 473 -14.03 15.77 -23.06
CA GLY A 473 -15.27 15.85 -22.28
C GLY A 473 -15.76 14.45 -21.97
N PRO A 474 -15.17 13.78 -20.95
CA PRO A 474 -15.68 12.52 -20.46
C PRO A 474 -17.10 12.69 -19.92
N ASP A 475 -17.93 11.69 -20.11
CA ASP A 475 -19.26 11.65 -19.49
C ASP A 475 -19.11 11.29 -18.00
N GLU A 476 -19.75 12.05 -17.10
CA GLU A 476 -19.73 11.78 -15.67
C GLU A 476 -20.32 10.40 -15.35
N ALA A 477 -21.26 9.91 -16.16
CA ALA A 477 -21.82 8.56 -16.07
C ALA A 477 -20.77 7.45 -16.25
N TRP A 478 -19.61 7.75 -16.84
CA TRP A 478 -18.52 6.77 -16.94
C TRP A 478 -17.90 6.40 -15.61
N LEU A 479 -18.10 7.19 -14.56
CA LEU A 479 -17.71 6.81 -13.19
C LEU A 479 -18.37 5.50 -12.70
N GLU A 480 -19.54 5.16 -13.22
CA GLU A 480 -20.19 3.88 -12.93
C GLU A 480 -19.54 2.72 -13.72
N SER A 481 -19.08 3.00 -14.92
CA SER A 481 -18.47 2.04 -15.84
C SER A 481 -17.00 1.80 -15.51
N ALA A 482 -16.24 2.84 -15.24
CA ALA A 482 -14.80 2.79 -14.94
C ALA A 482 -14.52 1.97 -13.67
N LYS A 483 -13.58 1.02 -13.80
CA LYS A 483 -13.16 0.12 -12.71
C LYS A 483 -11.80 0.50 -12.16
N THR A 484 -10.88 1.01 -13.01
CA THR A 484 -9.55 1.41 -12.58
C THR A 484 -9.57 2.76 -11.86
N GLY A 485 -8.68 2.92 -10.89
CA GLY A 485 -8.48 4.20 -10.21
C GLY A 485 -8.05 5.31 -11.18
N GLU A 486 -7.23 4.96 -12.19
CA GLU A 486 -6.76 5.89 -13.21
C GLU A 486 -7.91 6.48 -14.05
N ALA A 487 -8.82 5.62 -14.55
CA ALA A 487 -9.97 6.08 -15.35
C ALA A 487 -10.95 6.92 -14.52
N ARG A 488 -11.30 6.45 -13.33
CA ARG A 488 -12.19 7.19 -12.43
C ARG A 488 -11.65 8.56 -12.08
N MET A 489 -10.37 8.59 -11.73
CA MET A 489 -9.68 9.83 -11.38
C MET A 489 -9.58 10.79 -12.57
N GLY A 490 -9.27 10.27 -13.78
CA GLY A 490 -9.24 11.08 -14.98
C GLY A 490 -10.58 11.77 -15.23
N VAL A 491 -11.70 11.04 -15.13
CA VAL A 491 -13.05 11.60 -15.24
C VAL A 491 -13.31 12.64 -14.15
N THR A 492 -13.05 12.30 -12.90
CA THR A 492 -13.32 13.21 -11.75
C THR A 492 -12.49 14.48 -11.83
N THR A 493 -11.20 14.38 -12.16
CA THR A 493 -10.29 15.52 -12.28
C THR A 493 -10.74 16.45 -13.38
N TRP A 494 -11.06 15.91 -14.57
CA TRP A 494 -11.52 16.72 -15.68
C TRP A 494 -12.78 17.53 -15.32
N HIS A 495 -13.78 16.89 -14.69
CA HIS A 495 -15.01 17.58 -14.27
C HIS A 495 -14.77 18.61 -13.17
N ARG A 496 -13.84 18.34 -12.25
CA ARG A 496 -13.48 19.29 -11.19
C ARG A 496 -12.78 20.52 -11.75
N GLU A 497 -11.83 20.32 -12.65
CA GLU A 497 -11.13 21.42 -13.33
C GLU A 497 -12.10 22.25 -14.15
N ARG A 498 -12.98 21.58 -14.88
CA ARG A 498 -14.00 22.25 -15.68
C ARG A 498 -14.98 23.07 -14.84
N ARG A 499 -15.46 22.53 -13.73
CA ARG A 499 -16.31 23.27 -12.78
C ARG A 499 -15.54 24.46 -12.18
N ARG A 500 -14.24 24.29 -11.85
CA ARG A 500 -13.41 25.38 -11.34
C ARG A 500 -13.28 26.51 -12.36
N GLU A 501 -13.04 26.20 -13.64
CA GLU A 501 -13.02 27.19 -14.73
C GLU A 501 -14.37 27.92 -14.88
N GLU A 502 -15.48 27.18 -14.79
CA GLU A 502 -16.84 27.74 -14.86
C GLU A 502 -17.16 28.65 -13.67
N ASP A 503 -16.78 28.23 -12.46
CA ASP A 503 -16.90 29.04 -11.22
C ASP A 503 -16.04 30.31 -11.30
N GLU A 504 -14.82 30.20 -11.80
CA GLU A 504 -13.89 31.33 -11.99
C GLU A 504 -14.48 32.37 -12.96
N GLU A 505 -14.97 31.90 -14.13
CA GLU A 505 -15.57 32.79 -15.11
C GLU A 505 -16.87 33.42 -14.60
N ALA A 506 -17.67 32.65 -13.85
CA ALA A 506 -18.87 33.17 -13.21
C ALA A 506 -18.54 34.26 -12.19
N GLY A 507 -17.55 34.02 -11.29
CA GLY A 507 -17.11 35.01 -10.31
C GLY A 507 -16.53 36.27 -10.94
N ARG A 508 -15.71 36.11 -11.97
CA ARG A 508 -15.16 37.23 -12.73
C ARG A 508 -16.27 38.02 -13.42
N SER A 509 -17.27 37.35 -13.99
CA SER A 509 -18.43 37.98 -14.62
C SER A 509 -19.32 38.72 -13.63
N LEU A 510 -19.56 38.14 -12.45
CA LEU A 510 -20.29 38.80 -11.36
C LEU A 510 -19.61 40.11 -10.94
N LEU A 511 -18.29 40.08 -10.75
CA LEU A 511 -17.53 41.26 -10.36
C LEU A 511 -17.50 42.31 -11.48
N ALA A 512 -17.31 41.88 -12.74
CA ALA A 512 -17.38 42.75 -13.92
C ALA A 512 -18.74 43.43 -14.05
N GLY A 513 -19.83 42.78 -13.65
CA GLY A 513 -21.18 43.35 -13.63
C GLY A 513 -21.32 44.49 -12.60
N ILE A 514 -20.56 44.51 -11.51
CA ILE A 514 -20.65 45.51 -10.47
C ILE A 514 -19.71 46.68 -10.71
N ILE A 515 -18.48 46.46 -11.14
CA ILE A 515 -17.45 47.52 -11.28
C ILE A 515 -17.20 47.91 -12.73
N GLY A 516 -17.70 47.16 -13.70
CA GLY A 516 -17.45 47.32 -15.14
C GLY A 516 -16.25 46.53 -15.62
N ARG A 517 -16.30 46.06 -16.89
CA ARG A 517 -15.22 45.22 -17.49
C ARG A 517 -13.88 45.95 -17.60
N GLY A 518 -13.87 47.23 -18.01
CA GLY A 518 -12.65 48.02 -18.15
C GLY A 518 -11.93 48.22 -16.81
N PRO A 519 -12.61 48.76 -15.81
CA PRO A 519 -12.02 48.91 -14.46
C PRO A 519 -11.53 47.62 -13.82
N LEU A 520 -12.16 46.45 -14.11
CA LEU A 520 -11.69 45.15 -13.62
C LEU A 520 -10.37 44.76 -14.29
N ILE A 521 -10.26 44.88 -15.61
CA ILE A 521 -9.03 44.60 -16.35
C ILE A 521 -7.88 45.49 -15.86
N ASP A 522 -8.16 46.78 -15.63
CA ASP A 522 -7.15 47.71 -15.12
C ASP A 522 -6.67 47.30 -13.71
N ALA A 523 -7.57 46.86 -12.80
CA ALA A 523 -7.26 46.41 -11.49
C ALA A 523 -6.50 45.07 -11.45
N GLU A 524 -6.79 44.17 -12.39
CA GLU A 524 -6.01 42.94 -12.63
C GLU A 524 -4.59 43.27 -13.10
N ALA A 525 -4.45 44.14 -14.08
CA ALA A 525 -3.16 44.53 -14.67
C ALA A 525 -2.28 45.31 -13.71
N SER A 526 -2.86 46.12 -12.82
CA SER A 526 -2.14 46.88 -11.81
C SER A 526 -1.72 46.06 -10.59
N GLY A 527 -2.27 44.84 -10.43
CA GLY A 527 -2.06 43.98 -9.27
C GLY A 527 -2.91 44.35 -8.04
N GLU A 528 -3.79 45.37 -8.14
CA GLU A 528 -4.73 45.75 -7.06
C GLU A 528 -5.61 44.56 -6.67
N MET A 529 -6.10 43.78 -7.66
CA MET A 529 -6.90 42.59 -7.43
C MET A 529 -6.18 41.51 -6.63
N THR A 530 -4.89 41.31 -6.83
CA THR A 530 -4.08 40.37 -6.07
C THR A 530 -3.99 40.78 -4.59
N GLY A 531 -3.91 42.09 -4.33
CA GLY A 531 -3.96 42.64 -2.98
C GLY A 531 -5.31 42.39 -2.30
N VAL A 532 -6.40 42.54 -3.03
CA VAL A 532 -7.75 42.26 -2.54
C VAL A 532 -7.97 40.77 -2.28
N ALA A 533 -7.48 39.90 -3.14
CA ALA A 533 -7.55 38.44 -2.95
C ALA A 533 -6.86 38.00 -1.66
N ARG A 534 -5.66 38.52 -1.39
CA ARG A 534 -4.94 38.25 -0.14
C ARG A 534 -5.65 38.82 1.08
N ALA A 535 -6.22 40.03 0.97
CA ALA A 535 -7.00 40.64 2.07
C ALA A 535 -8.30 39.87 2.36
N ALA A 536 -8.80 39.13 1.36
CA ALA A 536 -9.94 38.23 1.47
C ALA A 536 -9.56 36.84 2.00
N GLY A 537 -8.26 36.54 2.21
CA GLY A 537 -7.78 35.26 2.70
C GLY A 537 -7.55 34.21 1.61
N HIS A 538 -7.57 34.61 0.33
CA HIS A 538 -7.31 33.73 -0.80
C HIS A 538 -5.82 33.71 -1.20
N ILE A 539 -5.35 32.59 -1.74
CA ILE A 539 -3.93 32.39 -2.11
C ILE A 539 -3.60 33.23 -3.35
N ASP A 540 -4.48 33.25 -4.32
CA ASP A 540 -4.34 33.95 -5.59
C ASP A 540 -5.67 34.54 -6.08
N LEU A 541 -5.64 35.16 -7.26
CA LEU A 541 -6.77 35.81 -7.86
C LEU A 541 -7.81 34.81 -8.40
N GLU A 542 -7.34 33.68 -8.92
CA GLU A 542 -8.20 32.61 -9.45
C GLU A 542 -9.05 32.02 -8.31
N ASP A 543 -8.45 31.75 -7.15
CA ASP A 543 -9.17 31.25 -5.96
C ASP A 543 -10.24 32.24 -5.47
N LEU A 544 -9.97 33.55 -5.53
CA LEU A 544 -10.99 34.57 -5.23
C LEU A 544 -12.16 34.51 -6.20
N TYR A 545 -11.90 34.40 -7.52
CA TYR A 545 -12.97 34.32 -8.51
C TYR A 545 -13.78 33.05 -8.36
N VAL A 546 -13.14 31.91 -8.12
CA VAL A 546 -13.82 30.63 -7.84
C VAL A 546 -14.74 30.75 -6.62
N ALA A 547 -14.26 31.36 -5.53
CA ALA A 547 -15.07 31.56 -4.32
C ALA A 547 -16.29 32.47 -4.58
N LEU A 548 -16.09 33.54 -5.36
CA LEU A 548 -17.18 34.45 -5.76
C LEU A 548 -18.21 33.76 -6.67
N GLY A 549 -17.74 32.89 -7.58
CA GLY A 549 -18.62 32.14 -8.50
C GLY A 549 -19.46 31.10 -7.78
N ARG A 550 -18.90 30.42 -6.78
CA ARG A 550 -19.62 29.45 -5.93
C ARG A 550 -20.62 30.11 -4.99
N GLY A 551 -20.35 31.33 -4.57
CA GLY A 551 -21.15 31.98 -3.55
C GLY A 551 -20.99 31.40 -2.13
N ASP A 552 -19.93 30.61 -1.88
CA ASP A 552 -19.71 29.86 -0.64
C ASP A 552 -18.95 30.65 0.42
N GLY A 553 -18.46 31.87 0.11
CA GLY A 553 -17.59 32.66 0.97
C GLY A 553 -18.34 33.64 1.86
N GLU A 554 -17.74 33.98 3.03
CA GLU A 554 -18.18 35.12 3.84
C GLU A 554 -18.03 36.47 3.09
N ILE A 555 -17.28 36.49 1.99
CA ILE A 555 -16.93 37.64 1.19
C ILE A 555 -17.66 37.57 -0.16
N GLY A 556 -18.64 38.48 -0.34
CA GLY A 556 -19.37 38.60 -1.59
C GLY A 556 -18.73 39.59 -2.58
N PRO A 557 -19.18 39.59 -3.86
CA PRO A 557 -18.63 40.47 -4.89
C PRO A 557 -18.80 41.97 -4.59
N GLY A 558 -19.78 42.36 -3.78
CA GLY A 558 -19.96 43.73 -3.29
C GLY A 558 -18.81 44.19 -2.40
N TRP A 559 -18.36 43.35 -1.49
CA TRP A 559 -17.22 43.65 -0.61
C TRP A 559 -15.93 43.88 -1.43
N VAL A 560 -15.67 43.04 -2.41
CA VAL A 560 -14.52 43.19 -3.32
C VAL A 560 -14.59 44.52 -4.08
N ALA A 561 -15.77 44.86 -4.60
CA ALA A 561 -15.99 46.10 -5.32
C ALA A 561 -15.76 47.34 -4.44
N ASP A 562 -16.24 47.34 -3.20
CA ASP A 562 -16.05 48.44 -2.26
C ASP A 562 -14.59 48.61 -1.84
N ARG A 563 -13.86 47.50 -1.69
CA ARG A 563 -12.43 47.53 -1.36
C ARG A 563 -11.60 48.14 -2.49
N LEU A 564 -11.93 47.81 -3.76
CA LEU A 564 -11.30 48.42 -4.94
C LEU A 564 -11.60 49.92 -5.07
N ARG A 565 -12.82 50.34 -4.76
CA ARG A 565 -13.20 51.78 -4.76
C ARG A 565 -12.46 52.56 -3.66
N GLY A 566 -12.28 51.96 -2.49
CA GLY A 566 -11.56 52.57 -1.37
C GLY A 566 -10.06 52.73 -1.56
N HIS A 567 -9.45 52.02 -2.48
CA HIS A 567 -8.03 52.16 -2.87
C HIS A 567 -7.81 53.24 -3.94
N ARG A 568 -8.89 53.68 -4.63
CA ARG A 568 -8.85 54.72 -5.67
C ARG A 568 -9.31 56.11 -5.20
N ALA A 569 -9.77 56.22 -3.96
CA ALA A 569 -10.11 57.47 -3.30
C ALA A 569 -8.95 57.93 -2.35
#